data_aba078e5770b3ee3e58ad599c75bf139
#
_entry.id   aba078e5770b3ee3e58ad599c75bf139
#
_cell.length_a   1.000
_cell.length_b   1.000
_cell.length_c   1.000
_cell.angle_alpha   90.00
_cell.angle_beta   90.00
_cell.angle_gamma   90.00
#
_symmetry.space_group_name_H-M   'P 1'
#
loop_
_entity.id
_entity.type
_entity.pdbx_description
1 polymer ?
#
loop_
_entity_poly.entity_id
_entity_poly.type
_entity_poly.pdbx_seq_one_letter_code
_entity_poly.pdbx_strand_id
1 'polypeptide(L)'
;MGNAENSALPQMSHRAQIANPFRAMVFGAMADEMIAAGTDVVKLSLGEPDFGAPLAVRDAMREQYDGRPLPYTAAMGLPELRQAISDFYKERHHVDVDPKRIAITAGGSTALLLAAALTVNEGDEVLIADPSYPCNRELVRAFGGKVVDVPTXXXXXXXXXXXXXXXTRFHLTPELCHEYWSDRTKAVMITSPSNPTGTTIAFDTLKSVCDLAKERGAWRIVDETYLDLADHEPDGSDVKSVLACDPDAIVCSSFSKFFGMTGWRLGWMVVPECALEAMDDLATNFFLCAHTPTQHAALACFTPETLAVCEERRQELLERRRIVVDGLAEIGLPLEVEPNGAFYAYFNISSTGLDAWTFCERALKEAHVALTPGRDFGEATADTHVRLSYAASREAL
;
A
#
# COMPACT_ATOMS: atom_id res chain seq x y z
N MET A 1 32.59 2.75 -29.78
CA MET A 1 31.99 3.85 -30.55
C MET A 1 30.61 4.14 -30.04
N GLY A 2 30.47 4.86 -28.94
CA GLY A 2 29.15 5.05 -28.43
C GLY A 2 28.94 6.20 -27.47
N ASN A 3 29.96 6.99 -27.23
CA ASN A 3 29.82 7.98 -26.14
C ASN A 3 29.77 9.43 -26.58
N ALA A 4 29.81 9.70 -27.88
CA ALA A 4 29.89 11.09 -28.34
C ALA A 4 28.52 11.78 -28.46
N GLU A 5 27.46 10.98 -28.61
CA GLU A 5 26.12 11.56 -28.83
C GLU A 5 25.43 12.01 -27.55
N ASN A 6 25.81 11.42 -26.41
CA ASN A 6 25.17 11.75 -25.13
C ASN A 6 25.73 12.98 -24.45
N SER A 7 26.89 13.49 -24.90
CA SER A 7 27.51 14.63 -24.28
C SER A 7 26.82 15.97 -24.58
N ALA A 8 25.92 15.98 -25.57
CA ALA A 8 25.21 17.20 -25.96
C ALA A 8 23.91 17.45 -25.20
N LEU A 9 23.40 16.45 -24.43
CA LEU A 9 22.15 16.58 -23.71
C LEU A 9 22.36 17.16 -22.32
N PRO A 10 21.41 17.94 -21.85
CA PRO A 10 21.50 18.44 -20.47
C PRO A 10 21.47 17.30 -19.46
N GLN A 11 22.01 17.59 -18.29
CA GLN A 11 22.01 16.61 -17.21
C GLN A 11 20.60 16.51 -16.60
N MET A 12 20.17 15.30 -16.32
CA MET A 12 18.88 15.07 -15.67
C MET A 12 18.92 15.51 -14.22
N SER A 13 17.75 15.75 -13.65
CA SER A 13 17.66 16.15 -12.25
C SER A 13 18.24 15.08 -11.32
N HIS A 14 18.66 15.51 -10.14
CA HIS A 14 19.19 14.59 -9.14
C HIS A 14 18.18 13.49 -8.82
N ARG A 15 16.89 13.86 -8.66
CA ARG A 15 15.87 12.85 -8.32
C ARG A 15 15.71 11.79 -9.41
N ALA A 16 15.88 12.17 -10.67
CA ALA A 16 15.82 11.19 -11.76
C ALA A 16 17.01 10.24 -11.71
N GLN A 17 18.17 10.74 -11.27
CA GLN A 17 19.39 9.94 -11.22
C GLN A 17 19.38 8.95 -10.04
N ILE A 18 18.73 9.30 -8.93
CA ILE A 18 18.73 8.46 -7.73
C ILE A 18 17.53 7.54 -7.60
N ALA A 19 16.55 7.64 -8.50
CA ALA A 19 15.36 6.78 -8.44
C ALA A 19 15.78 5.30 -8.59
N ASN A 20 15.26 4.47 -7.70
CA ASN A 20 15.57 3.04 -7.72
C ASN A 20 14.61 2.32 -8.66
N PRO A 21 15.11 1.35 -9.44
CA PRO A 21 14.20 0.55 -10.26
C PRO A 21 13.32 -0.33 -9.37
N PHE A 22 12.13 -0.63 -9.85
CA PHE A 22 11.23 -1.58 -9.19
C PHE A 22 11.63 -2.98 -9.66
N ARG A 23 12.54 -3.61 -8.93
CA ARG A 23 13.20 -4.84 -9.38
C ARG A 23 12.27 -6.04 -9.45
N ALA A 24 11.18 -6.03 -8.68
CA ALA A 24 10.20 -7.11 -8.72
C ALA A 24 9.59 -7.29 -10.11
N MET A 25 9.58 -6.24 -10.91
CA MET A 25 9.05 -6.32 -12.28
C MET A 25 9.85 -7.26 -13.18
N VAL A 26 11.10 -7.55 -12.82
CA VAL A 26 11.93 -8.46 -13.61
C VAL A 26 11.26 -9.83 -13.75
N PHE A 27 10.79 -10.39 -12.62
CA PHE A 27 10.19 -11.73 -12.66
C PHE A 27 8.82 -11.70 -13.34
N GLY A 28 8.09 -10.59 -13.23
CA GLY A 28 6.84 -10.44 -13.97
C GLY A 28 7.08 -10.46 -15.48
N ALA A 29 8.10 -9.73 -15.94
CA ALA A 29 8.45 -9.70 -17.35
C ALA A 29 8.90 -11.08 -17.83
N MET A 30 9.71 -11.78 -17.04
CA MET A 30 10.14 -13.13 -17.38
C MET A 30 8.95 -14.08 -17.50
N ALA A 31 8.00 -13.98 -16.56
CA ALA A 31 6.81 -14.80 -16.58
C ALA A 31 6.00 -14.54 -17.86
N ASP A 32 5.85 -13.27 -18.22
CA ASP A 32 5.11 -12.91 -19.44
C ASP A 32 5.78 -13.48 -20.68
N GLU A 33 7.12 -13.43 -20.76
CA GLU A 33 7.85 -14.02 -21.87
C GLU A 33 7.63 -15.53 -21.94
N MET A 34 7.64 -16.20 -20.79
CA MET A 34 7.42 -17.64 -20.76
C MET A 34 6.01 -17.99 -21.21
N ILE A 35 5.01 -17.22 -20.78
CA ILE A 35 3.63 -17.41 -21.18
C ILE A 35 3.49 -17.21 -22.70
N ALA A 36 4.12 -16.17 -23.23
CA ALA A 36 4.09 -15.90 -24.67
C ALA A 36 4.72 -17.03 -25.46
N ALA A 37 5.71 -17.73 -24.87
CA ALA A 37 6.37 -18.88 -25.51
C ALA A 37 5.61 -20.18 -25.32
N GLY A 38 4.46 -20.17 -24.67
CA GLY A 38 3.60 -21.34 -24.49
C GLY A 38 3.71 -22.05 -23.15
N THR A 39 4.51 -21.53 -22.23
CA THR A 39 4.64 -22.13 -20.91
C THR A 39 3.46 -21.69 -20.02
N ASP A 40 2.89 -22.64 -19.29
CA ASP A 40 1.81 -22.35 -18.35
C ASP A 40 2.44 -21.90 -17.03
N VAL A 41 2.34 -20.60 -16.72
CA VAL A 41 2.95 -20.01 -15.53
C VAL A 41 1.86 -19.58 -14.56
N VAL A 42 2.01 -19.98 -13.31
CA VAL A 42 1.12 -19.54 -12.23
C VAL A 42 1.67 -18.24 -11.67
N LYS A 43 0.93 -17.15 -11.81
CA LYS A 43 1.37 -15.84 -11.35
C LYS A 43 0.86 -15.58 -9.94
N LEU A 44 1.75 -15.71 -8.97
CA LEU A 44 1.47 -15.39 -7.57
C LEU A 44 2.30 -14.18 -7.12
N SER A 45 2.58 -13.28 -8.08
CA SER A 45 3.39 -12.09 -7.82
C SER A 45 2.61 -10.78 -7.98
N LEU A 46 1.32 -10.85 -8.33
CA LEU A 46 0.57 -9.66 -8.69
C LEU A 46 0.18 -8.83 -7.46
N GLY A 47 0.38 -7.52 -7.56
CA GLY A 47 -0.05 -6.59 -6.53
C GLY A 47 -1.43 -6.02 -6.78
N GLU A 48 -2.29 -6.76 -7.49
CA GLU A 48 -3.63 -6.35 -7.86
C GLU A 48 -4.62 -7.46 -7.52
N PRO A 49 -5.85 -7.10 -7.12
CA PRO A 49 -6.87 -8.13 -6.99
C PRO A 49 -7.15 -8.76 -8.35
N ASP A 50 -7.63 -10.01 -8.34
CA ASP A 50 -7.94 -10.72 -9.58
C ASP A 50 -9.39 -10.51 -10.02
N PHE A 51 -10.09 -9.55 -9.40
CA PHE A 51 -11.44 -9.15 -9.80
C PHE A 51 -11.41 -7.67 -10.17
N GLY A 52 -12.31 -7.29 -11.05
CA GLY A 52 -12.41 -5.91 -11.51
C GLY A 52 -13.45 -5.11 -10.75
N ALA A 53 -13.73 -3.90 -11.24
CA ALA A 53 -14.74 -3.06 -10.65
C ALA A 53 -16.09 -3.77 -10.67
N PRO A 54 -16.93 -3.63 -9.64
CA PRO A 54 -18.27 -4.20 -9.64
C PRO A 54 -19.11 -3.71 -10.81
N LEU A 55 -20.08 -4.52 -11.21
CA LEU A 55 -20.90 -4.23 -12.37
C LEU A 55 -21.57 -2.84 -12.28
N ALA A 56 -22.09 -2.48 -11.12
CA ALA A 56 -22.76 -1.18 -10.96
C ALA A 56 -21.81 -0.02 -11.25
N VAL A 57 -20.53 -0.16 -10.88
CA VAL A 57 -19.52 0.87 -11.13
C VAL A 57 -19.22 0.94 -12.63
N ARG A 58 -19.08 -0.24 -13.28
CA ARG A 58 -18.84 -0.28 -14.72
C ARG A 58 -20.00 0.35 -15.49
N ASP A 59 -21.24 0.04 -15.08
CA ASP A 59 -22.42 0.63 -15.72
C ASP A 59 -22.46 2.14 -15.55
N ALA A 60 -22.13 2.60 -14.35
CA ALA A 60 -22.09 4.04 -14.10
C ALA A 60 -21.04 4.75 -14.97
N MET A 61 -19.90 4.07 -15.20
CA MET A 61 -18.86 4.64 -16.07
C MET A 61 -19.36 4.73 -17.52
N ARG A 62 -20.06 3.71 -18.00
CA ARG A 62 -20.58 3.76 -19.36
C ARG A 62 -21.50 4.96 -19.55
N GLU A 63 -22.30 5.28 -18.54
CA GLU A 63 -23.22 6.43 -18.61
C GLU A 63 -22.46 7.74 -18.78
N GLN A 64 -21.23 7.83 -18.27
CA GLN A 64 -20.45 9.07 -18.38
C GLN A 64 -20.06 9.38 -19.81
N TYR A 65 -20.03 8.38 -20.68
CA TYR A 65 -19.59 8.55 -22.07
C TYR A 65 -20.77 8.59 -23.03
N ASP A 66 -21.89 9.17 -22.62
CA ASP A 66 -23.11 9.31 -23.43
C ASP A 66 -23.16 10.62 -24.24
N GLY A 67 -22.06 11.35 -24.31
CA GLY A 67 -22.02 12.63 -25.02
C GLY A 67 -22.07 13.84 -24.12
N ARG A 68 -22.29 13.63 -22.82
CA ARG A 68 -22.31 14.74 -21.86
C ARG A 68 -20.92 15.40 -21.75
N PRO A 69 -20.85 16.67 -21.40
CA PRO A 69 -19.56 17.28 -21.10
C PRO A 69 -18.93 16.64 -19.87
N LEU A 70 -17.61 16.60 -19.87
CA LEU A 70 -16.84 16.07 -18.73
C LEU A 70 -15.88 17.16 -18.24
N PRO A 71 -16.40 18.20 -17.60
CA PRO A 71 -15.57 19.31 -17.16
C PRO A 71 -14.72 18.93 -15.95
N TYR A 72 -13.75 19.76 -15.64
CA TYR A 72 -13.01 19.62 -14.39
C TYR A 72 -13.96 19.69 -13.20
N THR A 73 -13.68 18.89 -12.18
CA THR A 73 -14.30 19.10 -10.87
C THR A 73 -13.47 20.07 -10.06
N ALA A 74 -13.92 20.41 -8.86
CA ALA A 74 -13.06 21.06 -7.89
C ALA A 74 -11.84 20.18 -7.64
N ALA A 75 -10.71 20.80 -7.31
CA ALA A 75 -9.46 20.05 -7.11
C ALA A 75 -9.58 19.00 -6.01
N MET A 76 -10.35 19.31 -4.94
CA MET A 76 -10.55 18.36 -3.86
C MET A 76 -11.57 17.26 -4.20
N GLY A 77 -12.24 17.39 -5.33
CA GLY A 77 -13.15 16.36 -5.83
C GLY A 77 -14.62 16.74 -5.74
N LEU A 78 -15.46 15.89 -6.32
CA LEU A 78 -16.92 16.10 -6.31
C LEU A 78 -17.43 16.12 -4.87
N PRO A 79 -18.22 17.12 -4.51
CA PRO A 79 -18.79 17.14 -3.16
C PRO A 79 -19.58 15.88 -2.82
N GLU A 80 -20.32 15.33 -3.80
CA GLU A 80 -21.13 14.13 -3.57
C GLU A 80 -20.23 12.94 -3.23
N LEU A 81 -19.07 12.81 -3.89
CA LEU A 81 -18.16 11.70 -3.63
C LEU A 81 -17.49 11.86 -2.27
N ARG A 82 -17.09 13.08 -1.94
CA ARG A 82 -16.52 13.36 -0.63
C ARG A 82 -17.51 13.01 0.48
N GLN A 83 -18.79 13.37 0.28
CA GLN A 83 -19.83 13.03 1.24
C GLN A 83 -20.02 11.51 1.35
N ALA A 84 -20.02 10.81 0.21
CA ALA A 84 -20.19 9.37 0.21
C ALA A 84 -19.06 8.67 0.98
N ILE A 85 -17.84 9.17 0.82
CA ILE A 85 -16.69 8.62 1.56
C ILE A 85 -16.82 8.92 3.06
N SER A 86 -17.27 10.13 3.39
CA SER A 86 -17.54 10.50 4.79
C SER A 86 -18.55 9.54 5.41
N ASP A 87 -19.64 9.26 4.69
CA ASP A 87 -20.68 8.32 5.15
C ASP A 87 -20.10 6.91 5.33
N PHE A 88 -19.24 6.51 4.40
CA PHE A 88 -18.58 5.20 4.44
C PHE A 88 -17.73 5.06 5.71
N TYR A 89 -16.95 6.10 6.05
CA TYR A 89 -16.18 6.08 7.28
C TYR A 89 -17.07 5.96 8.50
N LYS A 90 -18.20 6.68 8.51
CA LYS A 90 -19.10 6.64 9.65
C LYS A 90 -19.72 5.25 9.81
N GLU A 91 -20.22 4.69 8.72
CA GLU A 91 -20.96 3.42 8.80
C GLU A 91 -20.04 2.23 8.98
N ARG A 92 -18.88 2.23 8.28
CA ARG A 92 -18.01 1.06 8.31
C ARG A 92 -16.94 1.16 9.38
N HIS A 93 -16.36 2.34 9.56
CA HIS A 93 -15.21 2.49 10.45
C HIS A 93 -15.55 3.23 11.73
N HIS A 94 -16.78 3.69 11.86
CA HIS A 94 -17.31 4.31 13.09
C HIS A 94 -16.52 5.55 13.49
N VAL A 95 -16.06 6.31 12.51
CA VAL A 95 -15.41 7.61 12.74
C VAL A 95 -16.12 8.68 11.93
N ASP A 96 -16.23 9.86 12.52
CA ASP A 96 -16.79 11.02 11.86
C ASP A 96 -15.68 11.78 11.15
N VAL A 97 -15.81 11.92 9.84
CA VAL A 97 -14.85 12.68 9.03
C VAL A 97 -15.63 13.75 8.27
N ASP A 98 -15.28 15.01 8.53
CA ASP A 98 -15.89 16.12 7.82
C ASP A 98 -15.55 15.96 6.33
N PRO A 99 -16.55 15.96 5.44
CA PRO A 99 -16.25 15.84 4.00
C PRO A 99 -15.27 16.87 3.48
N LYS A 100 -15.19 18.06 4.10
CA LYS A 100 -14.21 19.07 3.70
C LYS A 100 -12.78 18.61 3.86
N ARG A 101 -12.54 17.62 4.72
CA ARG A 101 -11.19 17.10 4.95
C ARG A 101 -10.82 16.01 3.97
N ILE A 102 -11.73 15.60 3.10
CA ILE A 102 -11.50 14.51 2.15
C ILE A 102 -11.12 15.09 0.80
N ALA A 103 -10.00 14.65 0.25
CA ALA A 103 -9.53 15.06 -1.07
C ALA A 103 -9.52 13.84 -1.99
N ILE A 104 -10.13 13.96 -3.15
CA ILE A 104 -10.14 12.88 -4.15
C ILE A 104 -8.87 13.00 -4.97
N THR A 105 -8.21 11.87 -5.21
CA THR A 105 -6.92 11.84 -5.89
C THR A 105 -6.94 10.87 -7.06
N ALA A 106 -5.96 11.02 -7.95
CA ALA A 106 -5.78 10.12 -9.09
C ALA A 106 -5.04 8.85 -8.63
N GLY A 107 -5.70 8.09 -7.76
CA GLY A 107 -5.15 6.88 -7.19
C GLY A 107 -4.46 7.11 -5.87
N GLY A 108 -4.18 5.99 -5.18
CA GLY A 108 -3.49 6.04 -3.89
C GLY A 108 -2.06 6.55 -4.00
N SER A 109 -1.40 6.27 -5.13
CA SER A 109 -0.03 6.76 -5.34
C SER A 109 0.00 8.29 -5.38
N THR A 110 -1.00 8.91 -6.00
CA THR A 110 -1.09 10.37 -6.02
C THR A 110 -1.39 10.91 -4.63
N ALA A 111 -2.18 10.19 -3.83
CA ALA A 111 -2.41 10.58 -2.45
C ALA A 111 -1.10 10.62 -1.67
N LEU A 112 -0.28 9.59 -1.83
CA LEU A 112 1.02 9.54 -1.17
C LEU A 112 1.95 10.64 -1.67
N LEU A 113 1.91 10.93 -2.97
CA LEU A 113 2.70 12.02 -3.55
C LEU A 113 2.31 13.37 -2.91
N LEU A 114 1.01 13.62 -2.81
CA LEU A 114 0.53 14.86 -2.21
C LEU A 114 0.87 14.93 -0.72
N ALA A 115 0.79 13.79 -0.01
CA ALA A 115 1.17 13.77 1.41
C ALA A 115 2.64 14.13 1.57
N ALA A 116 3.51 13.58 0.72
CA ALA A 116 4.94 13.90 0.77
C ALA A 116 5.18 15.37 0.42
N ALA A 117 4.50 15.86 -0.63
CA ALA A 117 4.65 17.26 -1.02
C ALA A 117 4.22 18.22 0.10
N LEU A 118 3.17 17.83 0.83
CA LEU A 118 2.63 18.65 1.91
C LEU A 118 3.56 18.71 3.12
N THR A 119 4.32 17.65 3.38
CA THR A 119 4.97 17.48 4.67
C THR A 119 6.49 17.43 4.65
N VAL A 120 7.12 17.11 3.52
CA VAL A 120 8.56 16.80 3.49
C VAL A 120 9.35 17.97 2.91
N ASN A 121 10.30 18.49 3.69
CA ASN A 121 11.30 19.43 3.21
C ASN A 121 12.62 18.69 2.98
N GLU A 122 13.49 19.34 2.21
CA GLU A 122 14.82 18.79 1.97
C GLU A 122 15.54 18.56 3.30
N GLY A 123 16.09 17.38 3.47
CA GLY A 123 16.81 17.00 4.68
C GLY A 123 15.95 16.44 5.81
N ASP A 124 14.63 16.56 5.70
CA ASP A 124 13.74 15.97 6.71
C ASP A 124 13.86 14.46 6.69
N GLU A 125 13.81 13.86 7.87
CA GLU A 125 13.82 12.40 8.01
C GLU A 125 12.41 11.89 8.22
N VAL A 126 12.10 10.77 7.54
CA VAL A 126 10.81 10.08 7.64
C VAL A 126 11.08 8.65 8.05
N LEU A 127 10.48 8.21 9.15
CA LEU A 127 10.60 6.83 9.62
C LEU A 127 9.62 5.94 8.87
N ILE A 128 10.13 4.87 8.27
CA ILE A 128 9.33 3.90 7.51
C ILE A 128 9.75 2.50 7.94
N ALA A 129 8.79 1.62 8.17
CA ALA A 129 9.10 0.22 8.51
C ALA A 129 9.83 -0.46 7.35
N ASP A 130 10.73 -1.36 7.67
CA ASP A 130 11.41 -2.22 6.71
C ASP A 130 11.08 -3.65 7.11
N PRO A 131 10.35 -4.42 6.31
CA PRO A 131 9.99 -4.18 4.90
C PRO A 131 8.77 -3.28 4.71
N SER A 132 8.67 -2.66 3.52
CA SER A 132 7.51 -1.87 3.13
C SER A 132 7.48 -1.70 1.62
N TYR A 133 6.37 -1.15 1.13
CA TYR A 133 6.17 -0.92 -0.30
C TYR A 133 7.15 0.16 -0.79
N PRO A 134 7.84 -0.08 -1.92
CA PRO A 134 8.95 0.81 -2.32
C PRO A 134 8.54 2.22 -2.70
N CYS A 135 7.32 2.44 -3.21
CA CYS A 135 6.91 3.79 -3.61
C CYS A 135 7.01 4.79 -2.47
N ASN A 136 6.74 4.35 -1.24
CA ASN A 136 6.79 5.25 -0.08
C ASN A 136 8.18 5.89 0.04
N ARG A 137 9.21 5.08 -0.10
CA ARG A 137 10.59 5.58 -0.02
C ARG A 137 10.89 6.54 -1.15
N GLU A 138 10.49 6.16 -2.36
CA GLU A 138 10.82 6.97 -3.54
C GLU A 138 10.14 8.33 -3.50
N LEU A 139 8.90 8.39 -3.00
CA LEU A 139 8.20 9.67 -2.90
C LEU A 139 8.85 10.60 -1.89
N VAL A 140 9.28 10.07 -0.75
CA VAL A 140 10.00 10.87 0.25
C VAL A 140 11.29 11.42 -0.37
N ARG A 141 12.04 10.56 -1.05
CA ARG A 141 13.31 10.97 -1.66
C ARG A 141 13.10 11.99 -2.77
N ALA A 142 12.00 11.89 -3.51
CA ALA A 142 11.72 12.84 -4.59
C ALA A 142 11.57 14.27 -4.10
N PHE A 143 11.13 14.45 -2.87
CA PHE A 143 11.00 15.79 -2.28
C PHE A 143 12.17 16.17 -1.40
N GLY A 144 13.28 15.45 -1.53
CA GLY A 144 14.52 15.78 -0.81
C GLY A 144 14.57 15.25 0.60
N GLY A 145 13.59 14.44 0.99
CA GLY A 145 13.59 13.84 2.31
C GLY A 145 14.54 12.65 2.39
N LYS A 146 14.84 12.27 3.61
CA LYS A 146 15.72 11.16 3.91
C LYS A 146 14.90 10.05 4.57
N VAL A 147 14.90 8.87 3.97
CA VAL A 147 14.18 7.73 4.52
C VAL A 147 15.01 7.09 5.60
N VAL A 148 14.42 6.92 6.78
CA VAL A 148 15.03 6.12 7.84
C VAL A 148 14.30 4.79 7.86
N ASP A 149 14.92 3.77 7.27
CA ASP A 149 14.35 2.42 7.25
C ASP A 149 14.53 1.78 8.62
N VAL A 150 13.42 1.42 9.24
CA VAL A 150 13.44 0.86 10.60
C VAL A 150 13.19 -0.64 10.50
N PRO A 151 14.20 -1.51 10.75
CA PRO A 151 13.99 -2.96 10.64
C PRO A 151 12.94 -3.42 11.65
N THR A 152 11.97 -4.14 11.21
CA THR A 152 10.86 -4.65 12.03
C THR A 152 10.78 -6.17 12.02
N UNK A 153 11.54 -6.82 11.30
CA UNK A 153 11.56 -8.27 11.19
C UNK A 153 12.11 -8.79 12.45
N UNK A 154 11.72 -9.63 12.66
CA UNK A 154 12.23 -10.23 13.77
C UNK A 154 13.60 -10.62 13.50
N UNK A 155 14.05 -9.84 13.13
CA UNK A 155 15.41 -10.13 12.79
C UNK A 155 15.89 -11.04 13.81
N UNK A 156 16.25 -11.76 13.34
CA UNK A 156 16.70 -12.52 14.11
C UNK A 156 17.27 -12.22 15.41
N UNK A 157 16.95 -11.53 15.72
CA UNK A 157 17.43 -11.30 16.94
C UNK A 157 17.14 -12.48 17.71
N UNK A 158 17.57 -13.13 17.15
CA UNK A 158 17.67 -14.18 17.82
C UNK A 158 16.70 -14.55 18.90
N UNK A 159 16.96 -15.14 19.37
CA UNK A 159 16.41 -15.72 20.45
C UNK A 159 15.55 -14.90 21.39
N UNK A 160 15.90 -14.08 21.56
CA UNK A 160 15.28 -13.27 22.51
C UNK A 160 14.06 -12.59 21.98
N UNK A 161 14.17 -12.73 20.99
CA UNK A 161 13.19 -12.00 20.31
C UNK A 161 11.96 -12.82 19.96
N UNK A 162 11.99 -13.79 20.22
CA UNK A 162 10.85 -14.53 19.92
C UNK A 162 9.55 -13.90 20.39
N UNK A 163 9.58 -13.44 21.23
CA UNK A 163 8.50 -12.71 21.79
C UNK A 163 8.35 -11.33 21.16
N UNK A 164 9.25 -10.94 20.88
CA UNK A 164 9.28 -9.65 20.31
C UNK A 164 8.88 -9.64 18.85
N UNK A 165 9.13 -10.48 18.37
CA UNK A 165 8.80 -10.57 16.98
C UNK A 165 7.32 -10.65 16.74
N UNK A 166 6.90 -11.18 17.36
CA UNK A 166 5.50 -11.19 17.37
C UNK A 166 4.93 -9.88 17.83
N UNK A 167 5.50 -9.42 18.34
CA UNK A 167 5.13 -8.13 18.83
C UNK A 167 5.19 -7.10 17.76
N THR A 168 6.16 -7.13 16.88
CA THR A 168 6.12 -6.02 15.88
C THR A 168 5.20 -6.33 14.70
N ARG A 169 5.04 -7.59 14.33
CA ARG A 169 4.24 -7.97 13.15
C ARG A 169 4.67 -7.20 11.88
N PHE A 170 5.98 -6.95 11.80
CA PHE A 170 6.57 -6.18 10.70
C PHE A 170 6.13 -4.71 10.68
N HIS A 171 5.80 -4.14 11.83
CA HIS A 171 5.37 -2.74 11.90
C HIS A 171 6.21 -1.96 12.90
N LEU A 172 6.16 -0.64 12.77
CA LEU A 172 6.78 0.26 13.74
C LEU A 172 6.15 0.08 15.11
N THR A 173 6.97 0.25 16.12
CA THR A 173 6.52 0.31 17.53
C THR A 173 7.01 1.64 18.11
N PRO A 174 6.43 2.09 19.23
CA PRO A 174 6.96 3.32 19.84
C PRO A 174 8.42 3.17 20.25
N GLU A 175 8.82 1.99 20.71
CA GLU A 175 10.23 1.75 21.09
C GLU A 175 11.16 1.88 19.88
N LEU A 176 10.78 1.30 18.75
CA LEU A 176 11.57 1.42 17.52
C LEU A 176 11.62 2.86 17.04
N CYS A 177 10.50 3.56 17.09
CA CYS A 177 10.46 4.96 16.67
C CYS A 177 11.38 5.79 17.55
N HIS A 178 11.34 5.58 18.87
CA HIS A 178 12.20 6.31 19.79
C HIS A 178 13.68 6.05 19.47
N GLU A 179 14.02 4.79 19.21
CA GLU A 179 15.40 4.40 18.92
C GLU A 179 15.96 5.10 17.67
N TYR A 180 15.15 5.25 16.63
CA TYR A 180 15.57 5.79 15.34
C TYR A 180 15.25 7.28 15.17
N TRP A 181 14.66 7.90 16.18
CA TRP A 181 14.28 9.31 16.14
C TRP A 181 15.50 10.21 16.23
N SER A 182 15.50 11.30 15.45
CA SER A 182 16.54 12.32 15.53
C SER A 182 15.87 13.70 15.58
N ASP A 183 16.68 14.73 15.69
CA ASP A 183 16.13 16.09 15.66
C ASP A 183 15.70 16.50 14.26
N ARG A 184 15.97 15.68 13.24
CA ARG A 184 15.50 15.92 11.88
C ARG A 184 14.26 15.09 11.52
N THR A 185 13.78 14.24 12.41
CA THR A 185 12.61 13.44 12.16
C THR A 185 11.36 14.33 12.10
N LYS A 186 10.66 14.30 10.97
CA LYS A 186 9.48 15.16 10.75
C LYS A 186 8.22 14.36 10.47
N ALA A 187 8.33 13.06 10.23
CA ALA A 187 7.15 12.25 9.94
C ALA A 187 7.41 10.77 10.23
N VAL A 188 6.33 10.08 10.57
CA VAL A 188 6.29 8.62 10.50
C VAL A 188 5.30 8.25 9.40
N MET A 189 5.64 7.21 8.63
CA MET A 189 4.79 6.75 7.55
C MET A 189 4.48 5.28 7.76
N ILE A 190 3.20 4.94 7.85
CA ILE A 190 2.74 3.60 8.21
C ILE A 190 1.79 3.12 7.11
N THR A 191 1.91 1.86 6.71
CA THR A 191 0.95 1.21 5.81
C THR A 191 0.35 0.02 6.55
N SER A 192 -0.96 0.02 6.74
CA SER A 192 -1.61 -1.06 7.47
C SER A 192 -3.02 -1.29 6.93
N PRO A 193 -3.34 -2.50 6.48
CA PRO A 193 -2.44 -3.67 6.27
C PRO A 193 -1.32 -3.37 5.28
N SER A 194 -0.23 -4.06 5.44
CA SER A 194 1.00 -3.78 4.71
C SER A 194 1.15 -4.62 3.43
N ASN A 195 1.73 -4.03 2.42
CA ASN A 195 2.37 -4.71 1.31
C ASN A 195 3.87 -4.60 1.60
N PRO A 196 4.61 -5.67 1.84
CA PRO A 196 4.36 -7.05 1.36
C PRO A 196 3.84 -8.04 2.40
N THR A 197 3.65 -7.64 3.64
CA THR A 197 3.51 -8.61 4.73
C THR A 197 2.09 -9.10 4.96
N GLY A 198 1.10 -8.33 4.52
CA GLY A 198 -0.30 -8.67 4.77
C GLY A 198 -0.72 -8.49 6.22
N THR A 199 0.10 -7.84 7.04
CA THR A 199 -0.18 -7.70 8.47
C THR A 199 -0.67 -6.30 8.80
N THR A 200 -1.58 -6.22 9.79
CA THR A 200 -2.00 -4.94 10.35
C THR A 200 -1.13 -4.60 11.56
N ILE A 201 -0.95 -3.31 11.78
CA ILE A 201 -0.38 -2.83 13.04
C ILE A 201 -1.47 -2.93 14.12
N ALA A 202 -1.12 -3.45 15.29
CA ALA A 202 -2.09 -3.52 16.38
C ALA A 202 -2.55 -2.11 16.75
N PHE A 203 -3.85 -1.95 17.03
CA PHE A 203 -4.42 -0.62 17.23
C PHE A 203 -3.75 0.13 18.39
N ASP A 204 -3.47 -0.56 19.49
CA ASP A 204 -2.79 0.09 20.63
C ASP A 204 -1.40 0.55 20.24
N THR A 205 -0.70 -0.23 19.43
CA THR A 205 0.63 0.14 18.93
C THR A 205 0.53 1.35 18.01
N LEU A 206 -0.44 1.34 17.11
CA LEU A 206 -0.67 2.47 16.21
C LEU A 206 -0.90 3.75 17.00
N LYS A 207 -1.78 3.67 18.00
CA LYS A 207 -2.08 4.81 18.86
C LYS A 207 -0.81 5.33 19.53
N SER A 208 0.00 4.42 20.07
CA SER A 208 1.24 4.81 20.78
C SER A 208 2.26 5.45 19.84
N VAL A 209 2.39 4.92 18.61
CA VAL A 209 3.30 5.52 17.63
C VAL A 209 2.81 6.93 17.25
N CYS A 210 1.50 7.07 17.02
CA CYS A 210 0.95 8.36 16.66
C CYS A 210 1.09 9.37 17.81
N ASP A 211 0.84 8.93 19.04
CA ASP A 211 0.99 9.80 20.20
C ASP A 211 2.44 10.29 20.35
N LEU A 212 3.40 9.39 20.15
CA LEU A 212 4.81 9.75 20.22
C LEU A 212 5.16 10.79 19.14
N ALA A 213 4.73 10.53 17.92
CA ALA A 213 5.02 11.45 16.81
C ALA A 213 4.36 12.81 17.04
N LYS A 214 3.11 12.81 17.50
CA LYS A 214 2.40 14.04 17.79
C LYS A 214 3.11 14.85 18.88
N GLU A 215 3.52 14.18 19.94
CA GLU A 215 4.22 14.80 21.04
C GLU A 215 5.51 15.49 20.58
N ARG A 216 6.16 14.92 19.56
CA ARG A 216 7.41 15.44 19.02
C ARG A 216 7.20 16.35 17.80
N GLY A 217 5.98 16.72 17.53
CA GLY A 217 5.67 17.67 16.45
C GLY A 217 5.82 17.12 15.06
N ALA A 218 5.72 15.81 14.89
CA ALA A 218 5.92 15.16 13.59
C ALA A 218 4.58 14.80 12.94
N TRP A 219 4.57 14.74 11.62
CA TRP A 219 3.42 14.30 10.85
C TRP A 219 3.24 12.80 10.96
N ARG A 220 1.99 12.35 10.92
CA ARG A 220 1.64 10.94 10.85
C ARG A 220 0.93 10.71 9.53
N ILE A 221 1.54 9.92 8.66
CA ILE A 221 0.99 9.60 7.34
C ILE A 221 0.69 8.11 7.34
N VAL A 222 -0.58 7.76 7.16
CA VAL A 222 -1.00 6.37 7.27
C VAL A 222 -1.70 5.97 5.99
N ASP A 223 -1.12 5.00 5.31
CA ASP A 223 -1.66 4.44 4.08
C ASP A 223 -2.62 3.32 4.44
N GLU A 224 -3.90 3.55 4.19
CA GLU A 224 -4.97 2.60 4.50
C GLU A 224 -5.56 1.96 3.25
N THR A 225 -4.77 1.86 2.19
CA THR A 225 -5.21 1.29 0.92
C THR A 225 -5.86 -0.08 1.09
N TYR A 226 -5.35 -0.89 2.02
CA TYR A 226 -5.84 -2.25 2.23
C TYR A 226 -6.76 -2.36 3.46
N LEU A 227 -7.15 -1.26 4.08
CA LEU A 227 -7.88 -1.33 5.36
C LEU A 227 -9.16 -2.14 5.23
N ASP A 228 -9.89 -1.98 4.14
CA ASP A 228 -11.17 -2.66 3.97
C ASP A 228 -11.01 -4.14 3.60
N LEU A 229 -9.78 -4.58 3.35
CA LEU A 229 -9.44 -6.00 3.18
C LEU A 229 -8.80 -6.58 4.43
N ALA A 230 -8.88 -5.86 5.56
CA ALA A 230 -8.38 -6.38 6.83
C ALA A 230 -9.41 -7.30 7.49
N ASP A 231 -8.92 -8.25 8.26
CA ASP A 231 -9.75 -9.08 9.12
C ASP A 231 -10.02 -8.37 10.43
N HIS A 232 -10.55 -9.13 11.37
CA HIS A 232 -10.69 -8.63 12.73
C HIS A 232 -9.33 -8.56 13.44
N GLU A 233 -9.25 -7.74 14.44
CA GLU A 233 -8.13 -7.73 15.36
C GLU A 233 -8.06 -9.08 16.11
N PRO A 234 -6.92 -9.39 16.73
CA PRO A 234 -6.82 -10.67 17.46
C PRO A 234 -7.90 -10.88 18.52
N ASP A 235 -8.44 -9.81 19.07
CA ASP A 235 -9.52 -9.92 20.08
C ASP A 235 -10.91 -10.02 19.44
N GLY A 236 -10.97 -10.11 18.11
CA GLY A 236 -12.23 -10.25 17.38
C GLY A 236 -12.90 -8.95 16.98
N SER A 237 -12.38 -7.81 17.39
CA SER A 237 -12.96 -6.53 16.98
C SER A 237 -12.53 -6.18 15.56
N ASP A 238 -13.27 -5.27 14.92
CA ASP A 238 -12.90 -4.80 13.58
C ASP A 238 -11.61 -4.00 13.63
N VAL A 239 -10.80 -4.11 12.59
CA VAL A 239 -9.62 -3.26 12.45
C VAL A 239 -10.07 -1.83 12.22
N LYS A 240 -9.53 -0.91 12.99
CA LYS A 240 -9.95 0.48 13.00
C LYS A 240 -9.03 1.34 12.14
N SER A 241 -9.61 2.38 11.54
CA SER A 241 -8.82 3.44 10.92
C SER A 241 -8.00 4.17 11.97
N VAL A 242 -6.83 4.69 11.55
CA VAL A 242 -6.02 5.54 12.42
C VAL A 242 -6.82 6.75 12.91
N LEU A 243 -7.82 7.17 12.16
CA LEU A 243 -8.65 8.32 12.55
C LEU A 243 -9.42 8.08 13.85
N ALA A 244 -9.58 6.82 14.24
CA ALA A 244 -10.23 6.50 15.53
C ALA A 244 -9.35 6.88 16.72
N CYS A 245 -8.03 6.97 16.54
CA CYS A 245 -7.13 7.33 17.64
C CYS A 245 -6.34 8.61 17.37
N ASP A 246 -6.31 9.09 16.13
CA ASP A 246 -5.52 10.27 15.77
C ASP A 246 -6.27 11.03 14.67
N PRO A 247 -7.22 11.89 15.05
CA PRO A 247 -8.05 12.59 14.06
C PRO A 247 -7.23 13.49 13.12
N ASP A 248 -6.02 13.87 13.51
CA ASP A 248 -5.19 14.77 12.70
C ASP A 248 -4.16 14.03 11.85
N ALA A 249 -4.18 12.71 11.83
CA ALA A 249 -3.32 11.96 10.93
C ALA A 249 -3.71 12.24 9.47
N ILE A 250 -2.72 12.17 8.58
CA ILE A 250 -2.98 12.20 7.14
C ILE A 250 -3.22 10.76 6.71
N VAL A 251 -4.39 10.50 6.15
CA VAL A 251 -4.73 9.18 5.62
C VAL A 251 -4.63 9.22 4.11
N CYS A 252 -4.05 8.17 3.52
CA CYS A 252 -4.04 7.95 2.08
C CYS A 252 -4.75 6.63 1.82
N SER A 253 -5.67 6.62 0.87
CA SER A 253 -6.41 5.41 0.57
C SER A 253 -6.74 5.33 -0.92
N SER A 254 -7.45 4.26 -1.31
CA SER A 254 -7.61 3.99 -2.72
C SER A 254 -8.87 3.18 -2.99
N PHE A 255 -9.44 3.37 -4.18
CA PHE A 255 -10.48 2.50 -4.71
C PHE A 255 -9.90 1.24 -5.37
N SER A 256 -8.58 1.14 -5.46
CA SER A 256 -7.94 0.09 -6.27
C SER A 256 -8.17 -1.32 -5.73
N LYS A 257 -8.18 -1.48 -4.41
CA LYS A 257 -8.10 -2.85 -3.86
C LYS A 257 -9.46 -3.38 -3.45
N PHE A 258 -10.08 -2.82 -2.41
CA PHE A 258 -11.38 -3.30 -1.96
C PHE A 258 -12.45 -3.21 -3.06
N PHE A 259 -12.44 -2.13 -3.82
CA PHE A 259 -13.43 -1.90 -4.87
C PHE A 259 -12.99 -2.44 -6.24
N GLY A 260 -11.80 -3.01 -6.34
CA GLY A 260 -11.35 -3.62 -7.58
C GLY A 260 -11.11 -2.65 -8.73
N MET A 261 -10.82 -1.39 -8.44
CA MET A 261 -10.71 -0.34 -9.45
C MET A 261 -9.24 0.04 -9.70
N THR A 262 -8.38 -0.93 -9.92
CA THR A 262 -6.94 -0.66 -10.06
C THR A 262 -6.60 0.30 -11.19
N GLY A 263 -7.00 -0.04 -12.40
CA GLY A 263 -6.68 0.77 -13.58
C GLY A 263 -7.51 2.03 -13.73
N TRP A 264 -8.47 2.26 -12.84
CA TRP A 264 -9.35 3.43 -12.90
C TRP A 264 -8.70 4.67 -12.31
N ARG A 265 -7.63 4.49 -11.56
CA ARG A 265 -6.81 5.54 -10.95
C ARG A 265 -7.63 6.52 -10.11
N LEU A 266 -8.19 6.02 -9.02
CA LEU A 266 -8.94 6.86 -8.08
C LEU A 266 -8.62 6.47 -6.65
N GLY A 267 -8.41 7.49 -5.82
CA GLY A 267 -8.15 7.32 -4.40
C GLY A 267 -8.60 8.54 -3.62
N TRP A 268 -8.25 8.57 -2.36
CA TRP A 268 -8.60 9.73 -1.55
C TRP A 268 -7.61 9.92 -0.41
N MET A 269 -7.63 11.11 0.15
CA MET A 269 -6.89 11.48 1.35
C MET A 269 -7.85 12.03 2.38
N VAL A 270 -7.48 11.90 3.64
CA VAL A 270 -8.08 12.70 4.71
C VAL A 270 -6.96 13.51 5.29
N VAL A 271 -7.13 14.83 5.37
CA VAL A 271 -6.08 15.72 5.88
C VAL A 271 -6.62 16.52 7.06
N PRO A 272 -5.75 16.96 7.97
CA PRO A 272 -6.20 17.79 9.08
C PRO A 272 -6.66 19.16 8.56
N GLU A 273 -7.52 19.80 9.33
CA GLU A 273 -8.12 21.06 8.93
C GLU A 273 -7.05 22.11 8.62
N CYS A 274 -5.97 22.14 9.37
CA CYS A 274 -4.90 23.11 9.15
C CYS A 274 -4.23 22.98 7.80
N ALA A 275 -4.36 21.83 7.13
CA ALA A 275 -3.72 21.57 5.84
C ALA A 275 -4.63 21.75 4.65
N LEU A 276 -5.90 22.10 4.86
CA LEU A 276 -6.89 22.13 3.76
C LEU A 276 -6.51 23.10 2.65
N GLU A 277 -6.14 24.32 3.02
CA GLU A 277 -5.82 25.33 2.01
C GLU A 277 -4.58 24.94 1.21
N ALA A 278 -3.55 24.47 1.91
CA ALA A 278 -2.32 24.03 1.24
C ALA A 278 -2.61 22.84 0.32
N MET A 279 -3.42 21.90 0.79
CA MET A 279 -3.75 20.71 -0.01
C MET A 279 -4.50 21.10 -1.29
N ASP A 280 -5.47 22.01 -1.16
CA ASP A 280 -6.23 22.48 -2.32
C ASP A 280 -5.30 23.13 -3.34
N ASP A 281 -4.37 23.96 -2.87
CA ASP A 281 -3.40 24.63 -3.75
C ASP A 281 -2.49 23.62 -4.45
N LEU A 282 -1.97 22.64 -3.70
CA LEU A 282 -1.09 21.63 -4.29
C LEU A 282 -1.85 20.78 -5.32
N ALA A 283 -3.04 20.33 -4.98
CA ALA A 283 -3.83 19.50 -5.89
C ALA A 283 -4.20 20.27 -7.15
N THR A 284 -4.60 21.54 -7.01
CA THR A 284 -4.93 22.37 -8.16
C THR A 284 -3.73 22.52 -9.09
N ASN A 285 -2.58 22.85 -8.51
CA ASN A 285 -1.41 23.14 -9.33
C ASN A 285 -0.78 21.88 -9.94
N PHE A 286 -0.83 20.78 -9.23
CA PHE A 286 -0.21 19.54 -9.74
C PHE A 286 -1.12 18.80 -10.72
N PHE A 287 -2.45 18.81 -10.49
CA PHE A 287 -3.33 17.87 -11.16
C PHE A 287 -4.61 18.48 -11.73
N LEU A 288 -5.01 19.65 -11.30
CA LEU A 288 -6.31 20.28 -11.55
C LEU A 288 -7.42 19.53 -10.83
N CYS A 289 -7.63 18.26 -11.13
CA CYS A 289 -8.57 17.40 -10.42
C CYS A 289 -8.30 15.95 -10.83
N ALA A 290 -8.91 15.01 -10.12
CA ALA A 290 -8.90 13.62 -10.53
C ALA A 290 -9.85 13.44 -11.72
N HIS A 291 -9.73 12.32 -12.40
CA HIS A 291 -10.50 12.00 -13.61
C HIS A 291 -12.00 12.13 -13.34
N THR A 292 -12.64 13.04 -14.05
CA THR A 292 -14.03 13.40 -13.77
C THR A 292 -14.99 12.22 -13.91
N PRO A 293 -14.97 11.46 -15.04
CA PRO A 293 -15.97 10.39 -15.14
C PRO A 293 -15.75 9.29 -14.10
N THR A 294 -14.51 9.01 -13.70
CA THR A 294 -14.26 8.01 -12.66
C THR A 294 -14.85 8.46 -11.33
N GLN A 295 -14.76 9.76 -11.02
CA GLN A 295 -15.35 10.26 -9.77
C GLN A 295 -16.86 10.03 -9.73
N HIS A 296 -17.54 10.30 -10.85
CA HIS A 296 -18.98 10.08 -10.92
C HIS A 296 -19.32 8.59 -10.80
N ALA A 297 -18.56 7.76 -11.51
CA ALA A 297 -18.80 6.31 -11.47
C ALA A 297 -18.60 5.73 -10.08
N ALA A 298 -17.65 6.27 -9.33
CA ALA A 298 -17.30 5.75 -8.00
C ALA A 298 -18.42 5.94 -7.00
N LEU A 299 -19.39 6.83 -7.26
CA LEU A 299 -20.57 6.92 -6.39
C LEU A 299 -21.28 5.58 -6.27
N ALA A 300 -21.24 4.77 -7.32
CA ALA A 300 -21.88 3.44 -7.30
C ALA A 300 -21.17 2.44 -6.38
N CYS A 301 -19.96 2.76 -5.90
CA CYS A 301 -19.25 1.91 -4.94
C CYS A 301 -19.99 1.79 -3.62
N PHE A 302 -20.75 2.79 -3.25
CA PHE A 302 -21.24 2.92 -1.89
C PHE A 302 -22.68 2.47 -1.72
N THR A 303 -23.28 1.89 -2.76
CA THR A 303 -24.63 1.29 -2.61
C THR A 303 -24.50 0.02 -1.78
N PRO A 304 -25.56 -0.33 -1.03
CA PRO A 304 -25.51 -1.59 -0.28
C PRO A 304 -25.21 -2.81 -1.15
N GLU A 305 -25.72 -2.85 -2.36
CA GLU A 305 -25.50 -3.97 -3.27
C GLU A 305 -24.03 -4.11 -3.66
N THR A 306 -23.40 -2.98 -3.99
CA THR A 306 -21.98 -3.02 -4.37
C THR A 306 -21.09 -3.37 -3.19
N LEU A 307 -21.39 -2.82 -2.01
CA LEU A 307 -20.62 -3.14 -0.82
C LEU A 307 -20.74 -4.63 -0.48
N ALA A 308 -21.92 -5.22 -0.71
CA ALA A 308 -22.10 -6.65 -0.50
C ALA A 308 -21.24 -7.50 -1.44
N VAL A 309 -21.12 -7.07 -2.71
CA VAL A 309 -20.22 -7.75 -3.66
C VAL A 309 -18.78 -7.69 -3.17
N CYS A 310 -18.34 -6.51 -2.74
CA CYS A 310 -16.96 -6.34 -2.26
C CYS A 310 -16.71 -7.17 -1.01
N GLU A 311 -17.69 -7.25 -0.11
CA GLU A 311 -17.56 -8.06 1.09
C GLU A 311 -17.49 -9.56 0.76
N GLU A 312 -18.24 -10.01 -0.22
CA GLU A 312 -18.18 -11.38 -0.70
C GLU A 312 -16.79 -11.73 -1.22
N ARG A 313 -16.18 -10.78 -1.96
CA ARG A 313 -14.82 -10.95 -2.46
C ARG A 313 -13.80 -11.00 -1.32
N ARG A 314 -14.01 -10.18 -0.29
CA ARG A 314 -13.14 -10.21 0.88
C ARG A 314 -13.19 -11.58 1.55
N GLN A 315 -14.39 -12.15 1.68
CA GLN A 315 -14.55 -13.49 2.26
C GLN A 315 -13.83 -14.54 1.42
N GLU A 316 -13.87 -14.42 0.10
CA GLU A 316 -13.15 -15.33 -0.78
C GLU A 316 -11.63 -15.24 -0.54
N LEU A 317 -11.11 -14.03 -0.34
CA LEU A 317 -9.69 -13.86 -0.04
C LEU A 317 -9.30 -14.53 1.28
N LEU A 318 -10.18 -14.51 2.27
CA LEU A 318 -9.91 -15.20 3.53
C LEU A 318 -9.78 -16.71 3.32
N GLU A 319 -10.62 -17.29 2.46
CA GLU A 319 -10.53 -18.71 2.13
C GLU A 319 -9.22 -19.03 1.41
N ARG A 320 -8.83 -18.19 0.47
CA ARG A 320 -7.57 -18.36 -0.25
C ARG A 320 -6.38 -18.25 0.69
N ARG A 321 -6.44 -17.33 1.64
CA ARG A 321 -5.37 -17.18 2.64
C ARG A 321 -5.17 -18.49 3.39
N ARG A 322 -6.26 -19.14 3.79
CA ARG A 322 -6.15 -20.39 4.54
C ARG A 322 -5.43 -21.45 3.72
N ILE A 323 -5.74 -21.54 2.41
CA ILE A 323 -5.04 -22.48 1.51
C ILE A 323 -3.54 -22.18 1.53
N VAL A 324 -3.15 -20.90 1.41
CA VAL A 324 -1.75 -20.52 1.34
C VAL A 324 -1.03 -20.77 2.66
N VAL A 325 -1.65 -20.37 3.77
CA VAL A 325 -1.02 -20.55 5.09
C VAL A 325 -0.79 -22.03 5.38
N ASP A 326 -1.81 -22.85 5.14
CA ASP A 326 -1.70 -24.29 5.37
C ASP A 326 -0.69 -24.93 4.41
N GLY A 327 -0.71 -24.51 3.14
CA GLY A 327 0.21 -25.05 2.15
C GLY A 327 1.65 -24.73 2.43
N LEU A 328 1.93 -23.50 2.84
CA LEU A 328 3.31 -23.13 3.20
C LEU A 328 3.80 -23.93 4.41
N ALA A 329 2.92 -24.14 5.39
CA ALA A 329 3.29 -24.96 6.54
C ALA A 329 3.60 -26.40 6.12
N GLU A 330 2.80 -26.96 5.20
CA GLU A 330 2.99 -28.32 4.72
C GLU A 330 4.35 -28.52 4.05
N ILE A 331 4.81 -27.51 3.32
CA ILE A 331 6.11 -27.64 2.62
C ILE A 331 7.29 -27.17 3.46
N GLY A 332 7.05 -26.90 4.75
CA GLY A 332 8.13 -26.57 5.66
C GLY A 332 8.56 -25.12 5.64
N LEU A 333 7.70 -24.23 5.15
CA LEU A 333 7.99 -22.79 5.12
C LEU A 333 6.87 -22.01 5.85
N PRO A 334 6.64 -22.32 7.13
CA PRO A 334 5.54 -21.67 7.84
C PRO A 334 5.78 -20.17 7.98
N LEU A 335 4.68 -19.41 8.03
CA LEU A 335 4.75 -17.97 8.19
C LEU A 335 5.16 -17.62 9.62
N GLU A 336 6.10 -16.69 9.75
CA GLU A 336 6.52 -16.18 11.05
C GLU A 336 5.39 -15.38 11.69
N VAL A 337 4.67 -14.62 10.86
CA VAL A 337 3.50 -13.86 11.27
C VAL A 337 2.41 -14.11 10.23
N GLU A 338 1.27 -14.62 10.68
CA GLU A 338 0.15 -14.84 9.76
C GLU A 338 -0.41 -13.49 9.30
N PRO A 339 -0.69 -13.34 8.01
CA PRO A 339 -1.34 -12.12 7.54
C PRO A 339 -2.77 -12.04 8.04
N ASN A 340 -3.25 -10.82 8.20
CA ASN A 340 -4.63 -10.57 8.61
C ASN A 340 -5.25 -9.43 7.81
N GLY A 341 -4.76 -9.23 6.59
CA GLY A 341 -5.31 -8.25 5.67
C GLY A 341 -4.64 -8.32 4.32
N ALA A 342 -5.10 -7.46 3.40
CA ALA A 342 -4.59 -7.43 2.04
C ALA A 342 -4.74 -8.82 1.38
N PHE A 343 -3.80 -9.19 0.52
CA PHE A 343 -3.81 -10.51 -0.12
C PHE A 343 -2.38 -11.02 -0.36
N TYR A 344 -1.54 -10.86 0.65
CA TYR A 344 -0.13 -11.26 0.57
C TYR A 344 0.25 -12.16 1.74
N ALA A 345 1.16 -13.10 1.46
CA ALA A 345 1.88 -13.86 2.47
C ALA A 345 3.36 -13.60 2.27
N TYR A 346 4.07 -13.30 3.34
CA TYR A 346 5.48 -12.93 3.30
C TYR A 346 6.25 -13.93 4.15
N PHE A 347 6.99 -14.81 3.49
CA PHE A 347 7.56 -15.97 4.17
C PHE A 347 9.07 -16.04 4.03
N ASN A 348 9.69 -16.66 5.02
CA ASN A 348 11.13 -16.77 5.14
C ASN A 348 11.59 -18.07 4.47
N ILE A 349 12.49 -17.94 3.49
CA ILE A 349 12.97 -19.08 2.73
C ILE A 349 14.41 -19.49 3.13
N SER A 350 14.91 -18.94 4.23
CA SER A 350 16.30 -19.21 4.65
C SER A 350 16.58 -20.69 4.83
N SER A 351 15.60 -21.46 5.29
CA SER A 351 15.78 -22.90 5.52
C SER A 351 16.08 -23.67 4.23
N THR A 352 15.79 -23.08 3.06
CA THR A 352 16.11 -23.73 1.78
C THR A 352 17.60 -23.64 1.42
N GLY A 353 18.34 -22.77 2.07
CA GLY A 353 19.73 -22.51 1.72
C GLY A 353 19.92 -21.53 0.58
N LEU A 354 18.83 -21.04 -0.02
CA LEU A 354 18.89 -20.10 -1.13
C LEU A 354 18.62 -18.69 -0.61
N ASP A 355 19.09 -17.69 -1.36
CA ASP A 355 18.61 -16.34 -1.10
C ASP A 355 17.27 -16.12 -1.83
N ALA A 356 16.57 -15.05 -1.49
CA ALA A 356 15.22 -14.82 -2.01
C ALA A 356 15.20 -14.66 -3.53
N TRP A 357 16.20 -13.98 -4.07
CA TRP A 357 16.26 -13.77 -5.53
C TRP A 357 16.40 -15.10 -6.25
N THR A 358 17.36 -15.92 -5.80
CA THR A 358 17.60 -17.25 -6.39
C THR A 358 16.37 -18.14 -6.23
N PHE A 359 15.73 -18.09 -5.05
CA PHE A 359 14.52 -18.86 -4.81
C PHE A 359 13.44 -18.51 -5.85
N CYS A 360 13.19 -17.21 -6.05
CA CYS A 360 12.18 -16.78 -7.00
C CYS A 360 12.54 -17.12 -8.43
N GLU A 361 13.82 -17.00 -8.78
CA GLU A 361 14.30 -17.36 -10.11
C GLU A 361 14.08 -18.84 -10.40
N ARG A 362 14.44 -19.68 -9.45
CA ARG A 362 14.27 -21.13 -9.61
C ARG A 362 12.80 -21.54 -9.59
N ALA A 363 12.00 -20.90 -8.72
CA ALA A 363 10.56 -21.18 -8.71
C ALA A 363 9.94 -20.91 -10.09
N LEU A 364 10.35 -19.82 -10.72
CA LEU A 364 9.82 -19.48 -12.03
C LEU A 364 10.34 -20.44 -13.11
N LYS A 365 11.64 -20.66 -13.16
CA LYS A 365 12.24 -21.46 -14.22
C LYS A 365 11.94 -22.95 -14.09
N GLU A 366 11.95 -23.48 -12.86
CA GLU A 366 11.81 -24.92 -12.63
C GLU A 366 10.38 -25.34 -12.34
N ALA A 367 9.63 -24.54 -11.57
CA ALA A 367 8.27 -24.87 -11.16
C ALA A 367 7.21 -24.04 -11.86
N HIS A 368 7.61 -23.04 -12.63
CA HIS A 368 6.70 -22.16 -13.38
C HIS A 368 5.73 -21.40 -12.45
N VAL A 369 6.26 -20.94 -11.32
CA VAL A 369 5.52 -20.13 -10.34
C VAL A 369 6.23 -18.81 -10.18
N ALA A 370 5.51 -17.70 -10.43
CA ALA A 370 6.06 -16.36 -10.31
C ALA A 370 5.78 -15.81 -8.92
N LEU A 371 6.84 -15.43 -8.20
CA LEU A 371 6.78 -14.85 -6.87
C LEU A 371 7.61 -13.57 -6.85
N THR A 372 7.56 -12.83 -5.76
CA THR A 372 8.28 -11.56 -5.65
C THR A 372 9.31 -11.67 -4.52
N PRO A 373 10.62 -11.48 -4.83
CA PRO A 373 11.63 -11.51 -3.78
C PRO A 373 11.60 -10.26 -2.91
N GLY A 374 12.15 -10.38 -1.71
CA GLY A 374 12.08 -9.30 -0.72
C GLY A 374 12.88 -8.06 -1.03
N ARG A 375 13.73 -8.10 -2.04
CA ARG A 375 14.71 -7.03 -2.30
C ARG A 375 14.07 -5.64 -2.45
N ASP A 376 12.93 -5.56 -3.12
CA ASP A 376 12.29 -4.25 -3.35
C ASP A 376 11.64 -3.69 -2.10
N PHE A 377 11.41 -4.53 -1.09
CA PHE A 377 10.66 -4.10 0.09
C PHE A 377 11.56 -3.58 1.22
N GLY A 378 12.86 -3.62 1.03
CA GLY A 378 13.83 -3.12 2.00
C GLY A 378 15.00 -4.05 2.14
N GLU A 379 16.02 -3.58 2.88
CA GLU A 379 17.25 -4.36 3.05
C GLU A 379 17.13 -5.42 4.14
N ALA A 380 16.28 -5.18 5.14
CA ALA A 380 16.24 -6.06 6.32
C ALA A 380 15.85 -7.49 5.96
N THR A 381 14.94 -7.67 5.00
CA THR A 381 14.45 -8.99 4.60
C THR A 381 14.76 -9.32 3.13
N ALA A 382 15.62 -8.53 2.50
CA ALA A 382 15.86 -8.62 1.06
C ALA A 382 16.24 -10.03 0.60
N ASP A 383 17.10 -10.69 1.36
CA ASP A 383 17.64 -12.00 0.95
C ASP A 383 16.92 -13.18 1.57
N THR A 384 16.04 -12.94 2.54
CA THR A 384 15.45 -14.02 3.32
C THR A 384 13.96 -14.23 3.07
N HIS A 385 13.28 -13.25 2.50
CA HIS A 385 11.81 -13.31 2.40
C HIS A 385 11.32 -13.20 0.98
N VAL A 386 10.16 -13.80 0.76
CA VAL A 386 9.48 -13.83 -0.54
C VAL A 386 8.02 -13.50 -0.31
N ARG A 387 7.45 -12.68 -1.21
CA ARG A 387 6.03 -12.32 -1.16
C ARG A 387 5.25 -13.19 -2.14
N LEU A 388 4.20 -13.82 -1.64
CA LEU A 388 3.23 -14.55 -2.44
C LEU A 388 1.91 -13.78 -2.40
N SER A 389 1.32 -13.53 -3.57
CA SER A 389 0.00 -12.91 -3.67
C SER A 389 -1.04 -14.01 -3.87
N TYR A 390 -2.09 -14.00 -3.03
CA TYR A 390 -3.20 -14.95 -3.27
C TYR A 390 -4.37 -14.29 -4.00
N ALA A 391 -4.08 -13.22 -4.73
CA ALA A 391 -5.01 -12.68 -5.71
C ALA A 391 -4.93 -13.52 -6.98
N ALA A 392 -5.33 -14.79 -6.87
CA ALA A 392 -5.26 -15.78 -7.92
C ALA A 392 -6.33 -16.83 -7.60
N SER A 393 -6.69 -17.66 -8.59
CA SER A 393 -7.70 -18.67 -8.37
C SER A 393 -7.27 -19.69 -7.31
N ARG A 394 -8.23 -20.34 -6.67
CA ARG A 394 -7.91 -21.40 -5.71
C ARG A 394 -7.12 -22.52 -6.37
N GLU A 395 -7.43 -22.83 -7.63
CA GLU A 395 -6.72 -23.87 -8.37
C GLU A 395 -5.24 -23.53 -8.56
N ALA A 396 -4.92 -22.24 -8.72
CA ALA A 396 -3.55 -21.78 -8.89
C ALA A 396 -2.75 -21.90 -7.58
N LEU A 397 -3.44 -21.72 -6.46
CA LEU A 397 -2.77 -21.73 -5.16
C LEU A 397 -2.47 -23.15 -4.71
#